data_c08d0bec4ac7d8e140406386d3575309
#
_entry.id   c08d0bec4ac7d8e140406386d3575309
#
_cell.length_a   1.000
_cell.length_b   1.000
_cell.length_c   1.000
_cell.angle_alpha   90.00
_cell.angle_beta   90.00
_cell.angle_gamma   90.00
#
_symmetry.space_group_name_H-M   'P 1'
#
loop_
_entity.id
_entity.type
_entity.pdbx_description
1 polymer ?
#
loop_
_entity_poly.entity_id
_entity_poly.type
_entity_poly.pdbx_seq_one_letter_code
_entity_poly.pdbx_strand_id
1 'polypeptide(L)'
;KYIFHLAAHSYPTTSFISPKECMETNIIGTLNILEAIKNLNIKKTVIHICSSSEVFGKVKKENIPIKESNSYHPASPYAISKVGVDLLGKFYADAYGLNTQVTRMFTHTGPRRSEFFAESTFAKQIVMIEKKLISPTIMVGNLKSMRTICDVRDAVRAYYMVCTINPIPGSFYNIGGTFSCTVEDILKTLIKRSKX
;
A
#
# COMPACT_ATOMS: atom_id res chain seq x y z
N LYS A 1 -24.15 -0.29 1.05
CA LYS A 1 -23.27 0.70 0.39
C LYS A 1 -21.82 0.38 0.70
N TYR A 2 -20.90 0.89 -0.13
CA TYR A 2 -19.46 0.64 0.03
C TYR A 2 -18.71 1.96 0.02
N ILE A 3 -17.67 2.05 0.85
CA ILE A 3 -16.71 3.15 0.86
C ILE A 3 -15.33 2.52 0.64
N PHE A 4 -14.59 3.00 -0.34
CA PHE A 4 -13.20 2.60 -0.58
C PHE A 4 -12.30 3.78 -0.19
N HIS A 5 -11.74 3.72 1.02
CA HIS A 5 -10.92 4.80 1.58
C HIS A 5 -9.47 4.60 1.13
N LEU A 6 -9.10 5.27 0.04
CA LEU A 6 -7.77 5.21 -0.54
C LEU A 6 -6.97 6.51 -0.33
N ALA A 7 -7.63 7.55 0.18
CA ALA A 7 -6.98 8.85 0.41
C ALA A 7 -5.93 8.70 1.51
N ALA A 8 -4.68 8.97 1.17
CA ALA A 8 -3.57 8.78 2.11
C ALA A 8 -2.30 9.46 1.60
N HIS A 9 -1.44 9.84 2.53
CA HIS A 9 -0.05 10.12 2.25
C HIS A 9 0.62 8.75 2.07
N SER A 10 1.00 8.39 0.84
CA SER A 10 1.33 7.01 0.48
C SER A 10 2.80 6.73 0.18
N TYR A 11 3.67 7.76 0.25
CA TYR A 11 5.08 7.62 -0.11
C TYR A 11 5.95 7.64 1.17
N PRO A 12 6.57 6.48 1.55
CA PRO A 12 7.30 6.40 2.81
C PRO A 12 8.42 7.42 2.98
N THR A 13 9.17 7.73 1.90
CA THR A 13 10.32 8.64 1.99
C THR A 13 9.90 10.05 2.44
N THR A 14 8.79 10.58 1.90
CA THR A 14 8.32 11.91 2.29
C THR A 14 7.80 11.95 3.72
N SER A 15 7.43 10.80 4.29
CA SER A 15 6.97 10.76 5.69
C SER A 15 8.08 11.09 6.68
N PHE A 16 9.34 10.91 6.30
CA PHE A 16 10.47 11.34 7.15
C PHE A 16 10.64 12.86 7.14
N ILE A 17 10.21 13.52 6.05
CA ILE A 17 10.30 14.98 5.91
C ILE A 17 9.11 15.66 6.62
N SER A 18 7.91 15.09 6.43
CA SER A 18 6.66 15.64 6.99
C SER A 18 5.90 14.58 7.79
N PRO A 19 6.46 14.10 8.93
CA PRO A 19 5.80 13.04 9.69
C PRO A 19 4.44 13.45 10.25
N LYS A 20 4.31 14.70 10.70
CA LYS A 20 3.05 15.22 11.25
C LYS A 20 1.94 15.15 10.19
N GLU A 21 2.21 15.68 9.00
CA GLU A 21 1.25 15.68 7.89
C GLU A 21 0.83 14.24 7.52
N CYS A 22 1.80 13.32 7.54
CA CYS A 22 1.53 11.91 7.26
C CYS A 22 0.56 11.32 8.30
N MET A 23 0.78 11.61 9.59
CA MET A 23 -0.10 11.14 10.67
C MET A 23 -1.49 11.76 10.56
N GLU A 24 -1.56 13.07 10.37
CA GLU A 24 -2.83 13.78 10.23
C GLU A 24 -3.65 13.25 9.05
N THR A 25 -3.03 13.13 7.89
CA THR A 25 -3.71 12.63 6.70
C THR A 25 -4.19 11.19 6.90
N ASN A 26 -3.29 10.30 7.35
CA ASN A 26 -3.60 8.88 7.37
C ASN A 26 -4.45 8.48 8.58
N ILE A 27 -4.06 8.88 9.78
CA ILE A 27 -4.76 8.46 11.01
C ILE A 27 -6.01 9.31 11.21
N ILE A 28 -5.85 10.64 11.27
CA ILE A 28 -6.98 11.53 11.57
C ILE A 28 -7.98 11.51 10.40
N GLY A 29 -7.48 11.47 9.16
CA GLY A 29 -8.35 11.33 7.99
C GLY A 29 -9.21 10.07 8.05
N THR A 30 -8.62 8.93 8.41
CA THR A 30 -9.36 7.66 8.56
C THR A 30 -10.36 7.77 9.74
N LEU A 31 -9.90 8.33 10.87
CA LEU A 31 -10.74 8.52 12.06
C LEU A 31 -11.99 9.35 11.70
N ASN A 32 -11.80 10.44 10.96
CA ASN A 32 -12.93 11.31 10.57
C ASN A 32 -14.01 10.57 9.78
N ILE A 33 -13.59 9.67 8.87
CA ILE A 33 -14.54 8.87 8.08
C ILE A 33 -15.28 7.88 8.99
N LEU A 34 -14.56 7.21 9.88
CA LEU A 34 -15.15 6.24 10.80
C LEU A 34 -16.14 6.93 11.75
N GLU A 35 -15.78 8.09 12.29
CA GLU A 35 -16.68 8.89 13.13
C GLU A 35 -17.92 9.33 12.35
N ALA A 36 -17.77 9.74 11.09
CA ALA A 36 -18.90 10.11 10.24
C ALA A 36 -19.87 8.91 10.05
N ILE A 37 -19.34 7.73 9.75
CA ILE A 37 -20.15 6.51 9.57
C ILE A 37 -20.90 6.19 10.88
N LYS A 38 -20.22 6.25 12.00
CA LYS A 38 -20.77 5.99 13.34
C LYS A 38 -21.88 6.99 13.67
N ASN A 39 -21.59 8.30 13.53
CA ASN A 39 -22.50 9.37 13.93
C ASN A 39 -23.74 9.46 13.03
N LEU A 40 -23.58 9.15 11.75
CA LEU A 40 -24.70 9.07 10.80
C LEU A 40 -25.50 7.76 10.93
N ASN A 41 -25.06 6.85 11.78
CA ASN A 41 -25.66 5.55 12.04
C ASN A 41 -25.87 4.73 10.76
N ILE A 42 -24.92 4.79 9.83
CA ILE A 42 -24.98 4.04 8.56
C ILE A 42 -24.18 2.74 8.63
N LYS A 43 -24.38 1.99 9.71
CA LYS A 43 -23.62 0.77 10.06
C LYS A 43 -23.68 -0.34 8.99
N LYS A 44 -24.68 -0.33 8.11
CA LYS A 44 -24.77 -1.29 6.99
C LYS A 44 -23.77 -0.98 5.87
N THR A 45 -23.03 0.14 5.97
CA THR A 45 -21.99 0.48 5.00
C THR A 45 -20.74 -0.32 5.30
N VAL A 46 -20.20 -0.99 4.29
CA VAL A 46 -18.90 -1.66 4.37
C VAL A 46 -17.83 -0.65 3.98
N ILE A 47 -16.82 -0.47 4.82
CA ILE A 47 -15.70 0.41 4.50
C ILE A 47 -14.41 -0.38 4.34
N HIS A 48 -13.78 -0.22 3.17
CA HIS A 48 -12.41 -0.69 2.91
C HIS A 48 -11.43 0.37 3.39
N ILE A 49 -10.47 -0.05 4.20
CA ILE A 49 -9.41 0.79 4.75
C ILE A 49 -8.08 0.26 4.21
N CYS A 50 -7.36 1.11 3.47
CA CYS A 50 -6.11 0.72 2.83
C CYS A 50 -4.93 0.90 3.79
N SER A 51 -4.47 -0.22 4.36
CA SER A 51 -3.25 -0.28 5.15
C SER A 51 -2.06 -0.64 4.25
N SER A 52 -1.01 -1.26 4.78
CA SER A 52 0.22 -1.53 4.04
C SER A 52 0.99 -2.69 4.66
N SER A 53 1.70 -3.46 3.84
CA SER A 53 2.67 -4.45 4.34
C SER A 53 3.83 -3.82 5.11
N GLU A 54 4.03 -2.50 4.96
CA GLU A 54 5.07 -1.77 5.72
C GLU A 54 4.83 -1.81 7.24
N VAL A 55 3.61 -2.17 7.69
CA VAL A 55 3.32 -2.36 9.13
C VAL A 55 4.20 -3.45 9.73
N PHE A 56 4.65 -4.42 8.94
CA PHE A 56 5.50 -5.54 9.40
C PHE A 56 6.99 -5.19 9.41
N GLY A 57 7.41 -4.14 8.71
CA GLY A 57 8.82 -3.73 8.64
C GLY A 57 9.72 -4.83 8.09
N LYS A 58 10.89 -4.99 8.67
CA LYS A 58 11.87 -6.00 8.25
C LYS A 58 11.55 -7.34 8.94
N VAL A 59 10.98 -8.25 8.20
CA VAL A 59 10.57 -9.56 8.70
C VAL A 59 11.74 -10.55 8.61
N LYS A 60 11.93 -11.37 9.65
CA LYS A 60 12.93 -12.44 9.66
C LYS A 60 12.55 -13.55 8.69
N LYS A 61 13.54 -14.25 8.13
CA LYS A 61 13.31 -15.32 7.14
C LYS A 61 12.37 -16.42 7.64
N GLU A 62 12.46 -16.77 8.90
CA GLU A 62 11.62 -17.79 9.53
C GLU A 62 10.13 -17.41 9.57
N ASN A 63 9.83 -16.13 9.41
CA ASN A 63 8.46 -15.60 9.41
C ASN A 63 7.92 -15.32 8.01
N ILE A 64 8.55 -15.90 6.99
CA ILE A 64 8.10 -15.80 5.59
C ILE A 64 7.49 -17.14 5.19
N PRO A 65 6.30 -17.17 4.58
CA PRO A 65 5.47 -16.02 4.16
C PRO A 65 4.84 -15.28 5.35
N ILE A 66 4.72 -13.95 5.18
CA ILE A 66 4.19 -13.06 6.22
C ILE A 66 2.70 -13.31 6.39
N LYS A 67 2.31 -13.62 7.63
CA LYS A 67 0.90 -13.88 8.00
C LYS A 67 0.28 -12.65 8.65
N GLU A 68 -1.04 -12.58 8.65
CA GLU A 68 -1.78 -11.51 9.33
C GLU A 68 -1.48 -11.44 10.82
N SER A 69 -1.10 -12.58 11.42
CA SER A 69 -0.73 -12.68 12.85
C SER A 69 0.67 -12.18 13.16
N ASN A 70 1.49 -11.84 12.16
CA ASN A 70 2.82 -11.31 12.42
C ASN A 70 2.75 -9.98 13.17
N SER A 71 3.66 -9.79 14.11
CA SER A 71 3.74 -8.55 14.92
C SER A 71 4.09 -7.34 14.06
N TYR A 72 3.58 -6.19 14.47
CA TYR A 72 3.94 -4.91 13.85
C TYR A 72 5.38 -4.52 14.21
N HIS A 73 6.13 -4.08 13.21
CA HIS A 73 7.48 -3.55 13.37
C HIS A 73 7.69 -2.37 12.40
N PRO A 74 6.84 -1.33 12.50
CA PRO A 74 6.91 -0.23 11.53
C PRO A 74 8.28 0.47 11.58
N ALA A 75 8.86 0.75 10.40
CA ALA A 75 10.20 1.31 10.26
C ALA A 75 10.19 2.73 9.66
N SER A 76 9.04 3.39 9.62
CA SER A 76 8.92 4.76 9.09
C SER A 76 7.69 5.43 9.68
N PRO A 77 7.62 6.77 9.67
CA PRO A 77 6.37 7.45 10.07
C PRO A 77 5.17 7.00 9.25
N TYR A 78 5.35 6.75 7.96
CA TYR A 78 4.30 6.18 7.10
C TYR A 78 3.81 4.83 7.66
N ALA A 79 4.74 3.92 7.97
CA ALA A 79 4.39 2.59 8.48
C ALA A 79 3.67 2.70 9.84
N ILE A 80 4.10 3.62 10.71
CA ILE A 80 3.43 3.90 11.99
C ILE A 80 1.99 4.37 11.74
N SER A 81 1.81 5.30 10.78
CA SER A 81 0.46 5.78 10.46
C SER A 81 -0.44 4.64 9.96
N LYS A 82 0.12 3.70 9.21
CA LYS A 82 -0.64 2.54 8.71
C LYS A 82 -0.98 1.53 9.81
N VAL A 83 -0.12 1.40 10.84
CA VAL A 83 -0.48 0.64 12.07
C VAL A 83 -1.67 1.31 12.76
N GLY A 84 -1.64 2.64 12.89
CA GLY A 84 -2.76 3.40 13.47
C GLY A 84 -4.06 3.15 12.69
N VAL A 85 -3.97 3.17 11.36
CA VAL A 85 -5.11 2.92 10.47
C VAL A 85 -5.67 1.49 10.67
N ASP A 86 -4.78 0.48 10.78
CA ASP A 86 -5.16 -0.91 11.09
C ASP A 86 -5.95 -1.00 12.39
N LEU A 87 -5.38 -0.39 13.46
CA LEU A 87 -5.97 -0.45 14.79
C LEU A 87 -7.31 0.30 14.85
N LEU A 88 -7.44 1.42 14.15
CA LEU A 88 -8.71 2.13 14.04
C LEU A 88 -9.78 1.25 13.38
N GLY A 89 -9.44 0.59 12.27
CA GLY A 89 -10.36 -0.31 11.60
C GLY A 89 -10.86 -1.42 12.53
N LYS A 90 -9.94 -2.05 13.25
CA LYS A 90 -10.27 -3.11 14.20
C LYS A 90 -11.13 -2.58 15.36
N PHE A 91 -10.70 -1.49 15.99
CA PHE A 91 -11.38 -0.90 17.13
C PHE A 91 -12.83 -0.50 16.80
N TYR A 92 -13.03 0.16 15.63
CA TYR A 92 -14.37 0.62 15.26
C TYR A 92 -15.32 -0.53 14.93
N ALA A 93 -14.79 -1.66 14.45
CA ALA A 93 -15.60 -2.87 14.30
C ALA A 93 -16.00 -3.43 15.65
N ASP A 94 -15.02 -3.62 16.54
CA ASP A 94 -15.25 -4.26 17.86
C ASP A 94 -16.13 -3.39 18.78
N ALA A 95 -15.84 -2.09 18.84
CA ALA A 95 -16.50 -1.19 19.79
C ALA A 95 -17.85 -0.66 19.31
N TYR A 96 -18.00 -0.45 17.99
CA TYR A 96 -19.18 0.23 17.43
C TYR A 96 -19.93 -0.59 16.37
N GLY A 97 -19.44 -1.78 16.04
CA GLY A 97 -20.08 -2.68 15.08
C GLY A 97 -20.01 -2.17 13.64
N LEU A 98 -19.00 -1.36 13.29
CA LEU A 98 -18.81 -0.92 11.92
C LEU A 98 -18.24 -2.06 11.07
N ASN A 99 -18.68 -2.19 9.83
CA ASN A 99 -18.18 -3.22 8.93
C ASN A 99 -16.93 -2.71 8.20
N THR A 100 -15.78 -2.79 8.89
CA THR A 100 -14.49 -2.38 8.37
C THR A 100 -13.74 -3.58 7.77
N GLN A 101 -13.13 -3.38 6.62
CA GLN A 101 -12.30 -4.38 5.93
C GLN A 101 -10.93 -3.75 5.69
N VAL A 102 -9.89 -4.24 6.36
CA VAL A 102 -8.55 -3.67 6.28
C VAL A 102 -7.67 -4.53 5.36
N THR A 103 -7.00 -3.91 4.40
CA THR A 103 -6.04 -4.63 3.55
C THR A 103 -4.61 -4.12 3.81
N ARG A 104 -3.72 -5.05 4.13
CA ARG A 104 -2.27 -4.81 4.25
C ARG A 104 -1.66 -5.15 2.89
N MET A 105 -1.69 -4.16 2.00
CA MET A 105 -1.29 -4.37 0.61
C MET A 105 0.23 -4.41 0.48
N PHE A 106 0.73 -5.45 -0.19
CA PHE A 106 2.12 -5.54 -0.63
C PHE A 106 2.28 -4.70 -1.89
N THR A 107 3.49 -4.68 -2.48
CA THR A 107 3.76 -3.80 -3.62
C THR A 107 2.79 -4.10 -4.76
N HIS A 108 2.12 -3.06 -5.22
CA HIS A 108 1.27 -3.14 -6.41
C HIS A 108 1.63 -1.98 -7.33
N THR A 109 1.56 -2.21 -8.63
CA THR A 109 2.00 -1.22 -9.60
C THR A 109 1.17 -1.32 -10.88
N GLY A 110 1.25 -0.27 -11.70
CA GLY A 110 0.54 -0.21 -12.96
C GLY A 110 0.60 1.18 -13.56
N PRO A 111 -0.05 1.39 -14.70
CA PRO A 111 -0.08 2.69 -15.35
C PRO A 111 -0.54 3.82 -14.41
N ARG A 112 0.07 4.98 -14.54
CA ARG A 112 -0.19 6.19 -13.76
C ARG A 112 0.36 6.15 -12.33
N ARG A 113 1.17 5.14 -11.98
CA ARG A 113 1.88 5.15 -10.70
C ARG A 113 2.87 6.31 -10.67
N SER A 114 2.90 7.01 -9.55
CA SER A 114 3.76 8.19 -9.35
C SER A 114 5.24 7.88 -9.62
N GLU A 115 5.94 8.85 -10.20
CA GLU A 115 7.38 8.78 -10.48
C GLU A 115 8.26 8.69 -9.22
N PHE A 116 7.69 8.88 -8.03
CA PHE A 116 8.44 8.70 -6.78
C PHE A 116 8.72 7.23 -6.47
N PHE A 117 8.12 6.29 -7.21
CA PHE A 117 8.35 4.86 -7.01
C PHE A 117 9.33 4.32 -8.04
N ALA A 118 10.18 3.37 -7.60
CA ALA A 118 11.33 2.89 -8.38
C ALA A 118 10.97 2.47 -9.81
N GLU A 119 9.92 1.66 -9.96
CA GLU A 119 9.52 1.15 -11.28
C GLU A 119 9.10 2.28 -12.22
N SER A 120 8.41 3.29 -11.70
CA SER A 120 7.99 4.45 -12.49
C SER A 120 9.19 5.35 -12.83
N THR A 121 10.08 5.56 -11.84
CA THR A 121 11.34 6.32 -12.05
C THR A 121 12.18 5.66 -13.14
N PHE A 122 12.32 4.34 -13.10
CA PHE A 122 13.09 3.61 -14.13
C PHE A 122 12.45 3.76 -15.51
N ALA A 123 11.13 3.53 -15.60
CA ALA A 123 10.42 3.68 -16.87
C ALA A 123 10.56 5.09 -17.44
N LYS A 124 10.44 6.11 -16.58
CA LYS A 124 10.62 7.53 -17.00
C LYS A 124 12.03 7.76 -17.53
N GLN A 125 13.06 7.35 -16.78
CA GLN A 125 14.46 7.54 -17.21
C GLN A 125 14.72 6.85 -18.55
N ILE A 126 14.25 5.61 -18.72
CA ILE A 126 14.43 4.86 -19.97
C ILE A 126 13.82 5.62 -21.14
N VAL A 127 12.57 6.10 -21.01
CA VAL A 127 11.89 6.85 -22.06
C VAL A 127 12.64 8.17 -22.36
N MET A 128 13.16 8.84 -21.33
CA MET A 128 13.94 10.08 -21.54
C MET A 128 15.26 9.81 -22.28
N ILE A 129 15.92 8.68 -21.99
CA ILE A 129 17.12 8.25 -22.72
C ILE A 129 16.78 7.94 -24.19
N GLU A 130 15.73 7.17 -24.44
CA GLU A 130 15.26 6.84 -25.79
C GLU A 130 14.98 8.10 -26.61
N LYS A 131 14.45 9.14 -25.96
CA LYS A 131 14.15 10.42 -26.59
C LYS A 131 15.36 11.35 -26.65
N LYS A 132 16.53 10.88 -26.19
CA LYS A 132 17.79 11.66 -26.13
C LYS A 132 17.66 12.95 -25.29
N LEU A 133 16.80 12.93 -24.28
CA LEU A 133 16.59 14.06 -23.37
C LEU A 133 17.57 14.08 -22.20
N ILE A 134 18.15 12.91 -21.90
CA ILE A 134 19.19 12.77 -20.86
C ILE A 134 20.26 11.80 -21.36
N SER A 135 21.44 11.82 -20.72
CA SER A 135 22.53 10.87 -21.02
C SER A 135 22.07 9.42 -20.75
N PRO A 136 22.69 8.42 -21.44
CA PRO A 136 22.27 7.01 -21.29
C PRO A 136 22.78 6.40 -19.95
N THR A 137 22.37 7.01 -18.86
CA THR A 137 22.69 6.57 -17.50
C THR A 137 21.43 6.55 -16.66
N ILE A 138 21.13 5.41 -16.03
CA ILE A 138 19.98 5.25 -15.16
C ILE A 138 20.42 5.36 -13.71
N MET A 139 19.88 6.33 -13.00
CA MET A 139 20.14 6.51 -11.56
C MET A 139 19.28 5.53 -10.77
N VAL A 140 19.91 4.78 -9.86
CA VAL A 140 19.25 3.71 -9.11
C VAL A 140 19.54 3.83 -7.61
N GLY A 141 18.64 3.28 -6.79
CA GLY A 141 18.86 3.06 -5.37
C GLY A 141 19.24 1.60 -5.10
N ASN A 142 18.74 1.04 -4.01
CA ASN A 142 19.03 -0.34 -3.62
C ASN A 142 18.32 -1.34 -4.55
N LEU A 143 19.07 -1.95 -5.43
CA LEU A 143 18.57 -2.92 -6.41
C LEU A 143 18.31 -4.31 -5.81
N LYS A 144 18.86 -4.62 -4.63
CA LYS A 144 18.79 -5.95 -4.01
C LYS A 144 17.50 -6.19 -3.22
N SER A 145 16.69 -5.15 -3.01
CA SER A 145 15.44 -5.30 -2.26
C SER A 145 14.47 -6.23 -2.98
N MET A 146 13.93 -7.20 -2.23
CA MET A 146 12.89 -8.10 -2.74
C MET A 146 11.53 -7.43 -2.66
N ARG A 147 10.70 -7.65 -3.67
CA ARG A 147 9.32 -7.17 -3.70
C ARG A 147 8.38 -8.25 -4.21
N THR A 148 7.26 -8.41 -3.56
CA THR A 148 6.13 -9.20 -4.07
C THR A 148 5.24 -8.23 -4.83
N ILE A 149 5.08 -8.47 -6.14
CA ILE A 149 4.45 -7.50 -7.04
C ILE A 149 3.08 -7.99 -7.50
N CYS A 150 2.10 -7.09 -7.44
CA CYS A 150 0.73 -7.31 -7.87
C CYS A 150 0.38 -6.25 -8.92
N ASP A 151 -0.36 -6.64 -9.94
CA ASP A 151 -0.93 -5.67 -10.89
C ASP A 151 -2.00 -4.85 -10.16
N VAL A 152 -2.04 -3.54 -10.40
CA VAL A 152 -3.02 -2.65 -9.76
C VAL A 152 -4.45 -3.09 -10.05
N ARG A 153 -4.70 -3.70 -11.21
CA ARG A 153 -6.04 -4.21 -11.58
C ARG A 153 -6.48 -5.37 -10.68
N ASP A 154 -5.53 -6.23 -10.29
CA ASP A 154 -5.80 -7.31 -9.34
C ASP A 154 -5.93 -6.76 -7.91
N ALA A 155 -5.14 -5.74 -7.57
CA ALA A 155 -5.24 -5.07 -6.27
C ALA A 155 -6.65 -4.49 -6.05
N VAL A 156 -7.17 -3.73 -7.05
CA VAL A 156 -8.51 -3.12 -6.90
C VAL A 156 -9.62 -4.17 -6.95
N ARG A 157 -9.42 -5.26 -7.69
CA ARG A 157 -10.35 -6.39 -7.66
C ARG A 157 -10.39 -7.01 -6.25
N ALA A 158 -9.24 -7.20 -5.62
CA ALA A 158 -9.17 -7.72 -4.25
C ALA A 158 -9.88 -6.78 -3.26
N TYR A 159 -9.67 -5.46 -3.37
CA TYR A 159 -10.37 -4.48 -2.54
C TYR A 159 -11.89 -4.62 -2.67
N TYR A 160 -12.36 -4.78 -3.91
CA TYR A 160 -13.79 -4.97 -4.17
C TYR A 160 -14.28 -6.28 -3.54
N MET A 161 -13.53 -7.37 -3.71
CA MET A 161 -13.91 -8.69 -3.20
C MET A 161 -13.99 -8.73 -1.67
N VAL A 162 -13.02 -8.14 -0.95
CA VAL A 162 -13.08 -8.15 0.53
C VAL A 162 -14.28 -7.39 1.07
N CYS A 163 -14.80 -6.45 0.28
CA CYS A 163 -15.99 -5.68 0.69
C CYS A 163 -17.30 -6.33 0.29
N THR A 164 -17.31 -7.17 -0.76
CA THR A 164 -18.57 -7.64 -1.36
C THR A 164 -18.82 -9.13 -1.17
N ILE A 165 -17.77 -9.92 -0.88
CA ILE A 165 -17.91 -11.38 -0.70
C ILE A 165 -17.85 -11.70 0.79
N ASN A 166 -19.01 -11.77 1.44
CA ASN A 166 -19.17 -12.12 2.86
C ASN A 166 -18.23 -11.34 3.78
N PRO A 167 -18.27 -10.00 3.76
CA PRO A 167 -17.37 -9.20 4.60
C PRO A 167 -17.63 -9.43 6.09
N ILE A 168 -16.57 -9.74 6.82
CA ILE A 168 -16.61 -9.97 8.27
C ILE A 168 -16.07 -8.70 8.95
N PRO A 169 -16.87 -8.01 9.77
CA PRO A 169 -16.42 -6.77 10.42
C PRO A 169 -15.11 -6.94 11.18
N GLY A 170 -14.20 -6.00 10.98
CA GLY A 170 -12.91 -5.97 11.66
C GLY A 170 -11.85 -6.89 11.08
N SER A 171 -12.11 -7.49 9.91
CA SER A 171 -11.13 -8.38 9.28
C SER A 171 -9.98 -7.61 8.65
N PHE A 172 -8.79 -8.24 8.67
CA PHE A 172 -7.67 -7.76 7.88
C PHE A 172 -7.09 -8.89 7.02
N TYR A 173 -6.57 -8.47 5.89
CA TYR A 173 -6.07 -9.40 4.87
C TYR A 173 -4.73 -8.90 4.34
N ASN A 174 -3.76 -9.78 4.33
CA ASN A 174 -2.52 -9.55 3.57
C ASN A 174 -2.82 -9.79 2.10
N ILE A 175 -2.62 -8.78 1.25
CA ILE A 175 -2.88 -8.90 -0.18
C ILE A 175 -1.59 -8.60 -0.94
N GLY A 176 -1.14 -9.57 -1.72
CA GLY A 176 0.05 -9.43 -2.55
C GLY A 176 -0.09 -10.22 -3.82
N GLY A 177 0.88 -10.06 -4.71
CA GLY A 177 0.96 -10.88 -5.92
C GLY A 177 1.55 -12.25 -5.64
N THR A 178 1.49 -13.10 -6.62
CA THR A 178 2.12 -14.42 -6.58
C THR A 178 3.56 -14.40 -7.09
N PHE A 179 4.03 -13.23 -7.55
CA PHE A 179 5.35 -13.06 -8.16
C PHE A 179 6.23 -12.19 -7.26
N SER A 180 7.42 -12.69 -6.95
CA SER A 180 8.43 -11.95 -6.18
C SER A 180 9.70 -11.82 -7.01
N CYS A 181 10.30 -10.64 -6.95
CA CYS A 181 11.54 -10.34 -7.68
C CYS A 181 12.33 -9.25 -6.96
N THR A 182 13.58 -9.07 -7.38
CA THR A 182 14.38 -7.94 -6.90
C THR A 182 14.01 -6.67 -7.68
N VAL A 183 14.37 -5.53 -7.12
CA VAL A 183 14.25 -4.24 -7.83
C VAL A 183 15.12 -4.27 -9.10
N GLU A 184 16.25 -5.00 -9.05
CA GLU A 184 17.12 -5.21 -10.22
C GLU A 184 16.39 -5.92 -11.35
N ASP A 185 15.60 -6.97 -11.03
CA ASP A 185 14.85 -7.72 -12.03
C ASP A 185 13.80 -6.84 -12.73
N ILE A 186 13.19 -5.93 -11.96
CA ILE A 186 12.25 -4.94 -12.53
C ILE A 186 12.99 -4.07 -13.56
N LEU A 187 14.14 -3.52 -13.16
CA LEU A 187 14.94 -2.66 -14.04
C LEU A 187 15.36 -3.42 -15.30
N LYS A 188 15.91 -4.61 -15.15
CA LYS A 188 16.34 -5.45 -16.29
C LYS A 188 15.18 -5.74 -17.24
N THR A 189 14.00 -5.99 -16.69
CA THR A 189 12.80 -6.25 -17.49
C THR A 189 12.41 -5.01 -18.32
N LEU A 190 12.47 -3.83 -17.70
CA LEU A 190 12.16 -2.58 -18.39
C LEU A 190 13.19 -2.28 -19.50
N ILE A 191 14.48 -2.46 -19.20
CA ILE A 191 15.56 -2.25 -20.20
C ILE A 191 15.36 -3.20 -21.39
N LYS A 192 15.09 -4.48 -21.11
CA LYS A 192 14.85 -5.47 -22.17
C LYS A 192 13.69 -5.11 -23.09
N ARG A 193 12.72 -4.34 -22.59
CA ARG A 193 11.54 -3.92 -23.38
C ARG A 193 11.75 -2.56 -24.04
N SER A 194 12.85 -1.85 -23.76
CA SER A 194 13.15 -0.56 -24.34
C SER A 194 13.55 -0.73 -25.80
N LYS A 195 13.41 0.31 -26.61
CA LYS A 195 13.78 0.37 -28.03
C LYS A 195 15.23 0.71 -28.28
N UNK A 196 15.71 0.95 -27.41
CA UNK A 196 17.06 1.36 -27.40
C UNK A 196 17.98 0.46 -26.95
#